data_ddb360fc2efa9fb1ae05161d08c601a3
#
_entry.id   ddb360fc2efa9fb1ae05161d08c601a3
#
_cell.length_a   1.000
_cell.length_b   1.000
_cell.length_c   1.000
_cell.angle_alpha   90.00
_cell.angle_beta   90.00
_cell.angle_gamma   90.00
#
_symmetry.space_group_name_H-M   'P 1'
#
loop_
_entity.id
_entity.type
_entity.pdbx_description
1 polymer ?
#
loop_
_entity_poly.entity_id
_entity_poly.type
_entity_poly.pdbx_seq_one_letter_code
_entity_poly.pdbx_strand_id
1 'polypeptide(L)'
;MGFEMSPMIGLASSGEGFSSLNLISLLGIGLLLLLTWCLGSARSKVNWRLVVTGLLLQIAIAALLFNSQSWTFPAARPEISSVAKLTELVEQVPEISGQVEQYIQKVAASDSMPARSWAEWRQSLEGSPEALADADRLIAAQPPVLPRFPRGILFYGVEQFFSLIRNCVEAGTSFVFRLNPGPEDKHDPLLLLKAFTFGVIPTVIFFGALMSVLYYLGVMRWVVQGMAWVMQRLLGTSGAESLAAAANVLIGQTEAPLVIKPFVGSMTRSELNCLMLGGFATISGSLMAVFASLGVSAGHLLTASIISAPAALVIAKILQPETERPLTLGSVEMPRNNEAVNVIDAAAQGASDGMRLAINVIAMLIAFLALIALVDAVLWGIGELVQGLVNSVSSSESRVDYHWTIKGIFSVLFAPLAWLMGIATSECYKSGEILGTKMVVNEFVAYLDLVDVMDQMKADGANAKVQLSERTQVILTYALCGFSNFASIGIQIGGIGALAPERRGDLAQLGLRAMIGGMIACCLTACVAGVLYGVL
;
A
#
# COMPACT_ATOMS: atom_id res chain seq x y z
N MET A 1 -21.06 -4.88 -32.48
CA MET A 1 -19.80 -4.86 -33.29
C MET A 1 -18.71 -5.38 -32.39
N GLY A 2 -18.42 -6.69 -32.49
CA GLY A 2 -17.35 -7.32 -31.74
C GLY A 2 -16.01 -6.91 -32.33
N PHE A 3 -15.18 -6.26 -31.53
CA PHE A 3 -13.75 -6.21 -31.78
C PHE A 3 -13.16 -7.47 -31.16
N GLU A 4 -13.05 -8.53 -31.95
CA GLU A 4 -12.10 -9.61 -31.68
C GLU A 4 -10.69 -9.04 -31.81
N MET A 5 -10.09 -8.68 -30.69
CA MET A 5 -8.64 -8.54 -30.63
C MET A 5 -8.05 -9.94 -30.50
N SER A 6 -7.49 -10.44 -31.58
CA SER A 6 -6.67 -11.66 -31.62
C SER A 6 -5.68 -11.70 -30.45
N PRO A 7 -5.46 -12.87 -29.84
CA PRO A 7 -4.45 -13.03 -28.80
C PRO A 7 -3.06 -13.00 -29.42
N MET A 8 -2.44 -11.84 -29.50
CA MET A 8 -1.01 -11.77 -29.70
C MET A 8 -0.30 -11.85 -28.36
N ILE A 9 0.54 -12.89 -28.27
CA ILE A 9 1.56 -13.12 -27.27
C ILE A 9 1.04 -13.70 -25.93
N GLY A 10 0.68 -14.99 -25.99
CA GLY A 10 0.88 -15.90 -24.88
C GLY A 10 2.38 -16.19 -24.74
N LEU A 11 3.00 -15.62 -23.74
CA LEU A 11 4.29 -16.06 -23.20
C LEU A 11 4.17 -15.96 -21.69
N ALA A 12 3.51 -16.97 -21.11
CA ALA A 12 3.74 -17.34 -19.74
C ALA A 12 5.06 -18.09 -19.69
N SER A 13 6.18 -17.39 -19.50
CA SER A 13 7.43 -18.00 -19.07
C SER A 13 7.60 -17.68 -17.59
N SER A 14 7.40 -18.69 -16.76
CA SER A 14 7.97 -18.79 -15.42
C SER A 14 9.50 -18.81 -15.56
N GLY A 15 10.10 -17.62 -15.56
CA GLY A 15 11.53 -17.41 -15.65
C GLY A 15 11.85 -16.06 -15.02
N GLU A 16 12.67 -16.08 -13.97
CA GLU A 16 13.28 -14.92 -13.36
C GLU A 16 13.98 -14.08 -14.45
N GLY A 17 13.40 -12.92 -14.80
CA GLY A 17 13.95 -12.06 -15.83
C GLY A 17 13.03 -10.89 -16.20
N PHE A 18 13.60 -9.91 -16.87
CA PHE A 18 12.91 -8.70 -17.34
C PHE A 18 11.81 -9.07 -18.36
N SER A 19 10.55 -8.90 -17.97
CA SER A 19 9.38 -9.28 -18.78
C SER A 19 8.86 -8.13 -19.66
N SER A 20 8.00 -8.43 -20.64
CA SER A 20 7.32 -7.41 -21.45
C SER A 20 6.49 -6.43 -20.59
N LEU A 21 5.93 -6.90 -19.48
CA LEU A 21 5.18 -6.07 -18.54
C LEU A 21 6.07 -5.04 -17.83
N ASN A 22 7.36 -5.36 -17.57
CA ASN A 22 8.31 -4.39 -17.01
C ASN A 22 8.59 -3.26 -18.02
N LEU A 23 8.67 -3.59 -19.33
CA LEU A 23 8.80 -2.58 -20.40
C LEU A 23 7.57 -1.67 -20.47
N ILE A 24 6.37 -2.24 -20.31
CA ILE A 24 5.13 -1.44 -20.28
C ILE A 24 5.15 -0.51 -19.07
N SER A 25 5.57 -0.98 -17.89
CA SER A 25 5.71 -0.12 -16.70
C SER A 25 6.73 1.01 -16.95
N LEU A 26 7.84 0.73 -17.63
CA LEU A 26 8.82 1.75 -18.00
C LEU A 26 8.25 2.77 -18.99
N LEU A 27 7.50 2.33 -20.00
CA LEU A 27 6.76 3.19 -20.91
C LEU A 27 5.74 4.06 -20.14
N GLY A 28 5.06 3.46 -19.15
CA GLY A 28 4.12 4.15 -18.28
C GLY A 28 4.75 5.32 -17.55
N ILE A 29 5.97 5.18 -17.02
CA ILE A 29 6.72 6.29 -16.42
C ILE A 29 6.84 7.46 -17.40
N GLY A 30 7.27 7.20 -18.63
CA GLY A 30 7.42 8.24 -19.66
C GLY A 30 6.10 8.92 -20.01
N LEU A 31 5.03 8.13 -20.20
CA LEU A 31 3.70 8.66 -20.56
C LEU A 31 3.05 9.43 -19.41
N LEU A 32 3.21 9.00 -18.17
CA LEU A 32 2.72 9.73 -16.99
C LEU A 32 3.44 11.08 -16.81
N LEU A 33 4.75 11.12 -17.02
CA LEU A 33 5.51 12.38 -17.02
C LEU A 33 5.08 13.30 -18.17
N LEU A 34 4.85 12.76 -19.35
CA LEU A 34 4.34 13.52 -20.51
C LEU A 34 2.93 14.06 -20.22
N LEU A 35 2.04 13.25 -19.71
CA LEU A 35 0.69 13.66 -19.31
C LEU A 35 0.76 14.80 -18.28
N THR A 36 1.62 14.64 -17.26
CA THR A 36 1.84 15.67 -16.25
C THR A 36 2.33 16.98 -16.87
N TRP A 37 3.28 16.91 -17.79
CA TRP A 37 3.79 18.08 -18.51
C TRP A 37 2.72 18.75 -19.36
N CYS A 38 1.87 17.97 -20.04
CA CYS A 38 0.71 18.50 -20.76
C CYS A 38 -0.29 19.23 -19.88
N LEU A 39 -0.47 18.80 -18.63
CA LEU A 39 -1.34 19.42 -17.63
C LEU A 39 -0.67 20.61 -16.91
N GLY A 40 0.64 20.77 -17.07
CA GLY A 40 1.44 21.80 -16.40
C GLY A 40 1.06 23.23 -16.77
N SER A 41 1.12 24.15 -15.79
CA SER A 41 0.76 25.57 -15.96
C SER A 41 1.81 26.38 -16.73
N ALA A 42 3.09 26.07 -16.56
CA ALA A 42 4.22 26.80 -17.16
C ALA A 42 5.26 25.82 -17.73
N ARG A 43 4.89 25.11 -18.79
CA ARG A 43 5.64 24.01 -19.39
C ARG A 43 7.10 24.31 -19.73
N SER A 44 7.38 25.56 -20.16
CA SER A 44 8.75 25.99 -20.51
C SER A 44 9.66 26.22 -19.30
N LYS A 45 9.09 26.36 -18.08
CA LYS A 45 9.82 26.62 -16.84
C LYS A 45 10.10 25.38 -16.00
N VAL A 46 9.78 24.19 -16.52
CA VAL A 46 10.04 22.93 -15.83
C VAL A 46 11.53 22.70 -15.66
N ASN A 47 11.96 22.47 -14.43
CA ASN A 47 13.34 22.11 -14.11
C ASN A 47 13.57 20.62 -14.35
N TRP A 48 13.99 20.25 -15.57
CA TRP A 48 14.23 18.86 -15.96
C TRP A 48 15.34 18.18 -15.16
N ARG A 49 16.29 18.94 -14.60
CA ARG A 49 17.31 18.39 -13.70
C ARG A 49 16.66 17.82 -12.45
N LEU A 50 15.72 18.55 -11.84
CA LEU A 50 14.95 18.07 -10.67
C LEU A 50 14.12 16.82 -11.04
N VAL A 51 13.48 16.81 -12.21
CA VAL A 51 12.68 15.67 -12.66
C VAL A 51 13.55 14.41 -12.79
N VAL A 52 14.67 14.50 -13.46
CA VAL A 52 15.60 13.36 -13.64
C VAL A 52 16.20 12.91 -12.32
N THR A 53 16.70 13.85 -11.50
CA THR A 53 17.29 13.50 -10.19
C THR A 53 16.26 12.92 -9.23
N GLY A 54 15.02 13.43 -9.26
CA GLY A 54 13.93 12.91 -8.43
C GLY A 54 13.50 11.51 -8.84
N LEU A 55 13.40 11.23 -10.14
CA LEU A 55 13.08 9.90 -10.65
C LEU A 55 14.22 8.91 -10.34
N LEU A 56 15.48 9.32 -10.52
CA LEU A 56 16.63 8.48 -10.17
C LEU A 56 16.66 8.19 -8.67
N LEU A 57 16.37 9.18 -7.83
CA LEU A 57 16.28 9.01 -6.38
C LEU A 57 15.15 8.03 -6.02
N GLN A 58 13.99 8.17 -6.65
CA GLN A 58 12.86 7.25 -6.45
C GLN A 58 13.22 5.81 -6.80
N ILE A 59 13.82 5.60 -7.97
CA ILE A 59 14.25 4.27 -8.43
C ILE A 59 15.36 3.71 -7.53
N ALA A 60 16.34 4.54 -7.13
CA ALA A 60 17.44 4.11 -6.26
C ALA A 60 16.93 3.66 -4.88
N ILE A 61 16.01 4.41 -4.26
CA ILE A 61 15.39 4.05 -2.98
C ILE A 61 14.56 2.78 -3.17
N ALA A 62 13.76 2.69 -4.23
CA ALA A 62 12.97 1.51 -4.52
C ALA A 62 13.87 0.27 -4.70
N ALA A 63 14.93 0.38 -5.50
CA ALA A 63 15.89 -0.70 -5.72
C ALA A 63 16.58 -1.14 -4.42
N LEU A 64 16.95 -0.19 -3.55
CA LEU A 64 17.54 -0.49 -2.24
C LEU A 64 16.56 -1.27 -1.35
N LEU A 65 15.28 -0.89 -1.35
CA LEU A 65 14.26 -1.54 -0.53
C LEU A 65 13.80 -2.88 -1.10
N PHE A 66 13.77 -3.04 -2.43
CA PHE A 66 13.43 -4.29 -3.11
C PHE A 66 14.59 -5.29 -3.17
N ASN A 67 15.86 -4.83 -3.14
CA ASN A 67 17.02 -5.71 -3.30
C ASN A 67 17.21 -6.61 -2.07
N SER A 68 16.79 -7.86 -2.23
CA SER A 68 16.81 -8.88 -1.18
C SER A 68 18.00 -9.84 -1.25
N GLN A 69 18.76 -9.86 -2.36
CA GLN A 69 19.72 -10.93 -2.63
C GLN A 69 21.11 -10.72 -2.00
N SER A 70 21.43 -9.52 -1.50
CA SER A 70 22.82 -9.18 -1.10
C SER A 70 23.15 -9.36 0.39
N TRP A 71 22.17 -9.66 1.25
CA TRP A 71 22.38 -9.74 2.70
C TRP A 71 22.14 -11.14 3.23
N THR A 72 23.23 -11.87 3.49
CA THR A 72 23.19 -13.18 4.13
C THR A 72 23.39 -13.05 5.62
N PHE A 73 22.34 -13.35 6.41
CA PHE A 73 22.45 -13.53 7.86
C PHE A 73 22.61 -15.01 8.21
N PRO A 74 23.21 -15.34 9.37
CA PRO A 74 23.32 -16.73 9.80
C PRO A 74 21.95 -17.38 9.88
N ALA A 75 21.85 -18.53 9.26
CA ALA A 75 20.65 -19.27 8.93
C ALA A 75 19.73 -19.52 10.12
N ALA A 76 18.48 -19.09 10.01
CA ALA A 76 17.39 -19.75 10.72
C ALA A 76 17.18 -21.15 10.12
N ARG A 77 16.93 -22.16 10.95
CA ARG A 77 16.64 -23.50 10.47
C ARG A 77 15.32 -23.50 9.70
N PRO A 78 15.22 -24.24 8.57
CA PRO A 78 14.02 -24.21 7.74
C PRO A 78 12.79 -24.70 8.52
N GLU A 79 11.66 -24.04 8.32
CA GLU A 79 10.37 -24.54 8.81
C GLU A 79 9.92 -25.73 7.97
N ILE A 80 9.40 -26.77 8.63
CA ILE A 80 8.79 -27.92 7.95
C ILE A 80 7.39 -27.48 7.51
N SER A 81 7.25 -27.09 6.25
CA SER A 81 6.00 -26.51 5.73
C SER A 81 4.99 -27.54 5.21
N SER A 82 5.41 -28.79 4.98
CA SER A 82 4.53 -29.87 4.53
C SER A 82 5.14 -31.25 4.77
N VAL A 83 4.29 -32.26 4.86
CA VAL A 83 4.69 -33.67 4.94
C VAL A 83 5.50 -34.09 3.71
N ALA A 84 5.12 -33.62 2.51
CA ALA A 84 5.84 -33.89 1.27
C ALA A 84 7.31 -33.43 1.32
N LYS A 85 7.57 -32.26 1.94
CA LYS A 85 8.92 -31.74 2.08
C LYS A 85 9.75 -32.53 3.10
N LEU A 86 9.11 -33.06 4.14
CA LEU A 86 9.73 -33.94 5.11
C LEU A 86 10.12 -35.26 4.45
N THR A 87 9.25 -35.85 3.60
CA THR A 87 9.50 -37.06 2.85
C THR A 87 10.65 -36.89 1.85
N GLU A 88 10.67 -35.80 1.11
CA GLU A 88 11.77 -35.45 0.18
C GLU A 88 13.11 -35.32 0.91
N LEU A 89 13.13 -34.81 2.11
CA LEU A 89 14.35 -34.69 2.92
C LEU A 89 14.86 -36.03 3.42
N VAL A 90 13.97 -36.94 3.76
CA VAL A 90 14.32 -38.32 4.19
C VAL A 90 14.93 -39.10 3.03
N GLU A 91 14.42 -38.95 1.82
CA GLU A 91 14.97 -39.59 0.62
C GLU A 91 16.40 -39.12 0.28
N GLN A 92 16.81 -37.93 0.73
CA GLN A 92 18.15 -37.37 0.48
C GLN A 92 19.21 -37.84 1.49
N VAL A 93 18.83 -38.44 2.61
CA VAL A 93 19.75 -38.88 3.67
C VAL A 93 19.73 -40.40 3.76
N PRO A 94 20.78 -41.14 3.28
CA PRO A 94 20.87 -42.58 3.43
C PRO A 94 21.04 -42.97 4.92
N GLU A 95 20.42 -44.07 5.33
CA GLU A 95 20.49 -44.68 6.68
C GLU A 95 19.69 -43.94 7.78
N ILE A 96 18.43 -43.64 7.52
CA ILE A 96 17.50 -43.17 8.57
C ILE A 96 16.82 -44.38 9.23
N SER A 97 16.69 -44.35 10.56
CA SER A 97 16.04 -45.41 11.30
C SER A 97 14.56 -45.56 10.90
N GLY A 98 14.08 -46.80 10.85
CA GLY A 98 12.67 -47.08 10.51
C GLY A 98 11.63 -46.41 11.43
N GLN A 99 12.06 -45.86 12.57
CA GLN A 99 11.21 -45.11 13.49
C GLN A 99 10.85 -43.72 12.95
N VAL A 100 11.79 -43.05 12.27
CA VAL A 100 11.52 -41.75 11.62
C VAL A 100 10.59 -41.93 10.42
N GLU A 101 10.81 -43.01 9.64
CA GLU A 101 9.89 -43.36 8.54
C GLU A 101 8.48 -43.70 9.03
N GLN A 102 8.34 -44.49 10.11
CA GLN A 102 7.04 -44.77 10.71
C GLN A 102 6.33 -43.51 11.24
N TYR A 103 7.09 -42.58 11.82
CA TYR A 103 6.54 -41.31 12.26
C TYR A 103 6.01 -40.48 11.07
N ILE A 104 6.76 -40.38 9.99
CA ILE A 104 6.37 -39.69 8.76
C ILE A 104 5.13 -40.33 8.14
N GLN A 105 5.07 -41.65 8.05
CA GLN A 105 3.89 -42.36 7.57
C GLN A 105 2.65 -42.12 8.44
N LYS A 106 2.82 -42.06 9.76
CA LYS A 106 1.76 -41.78 10.71
C LYS A 106 1.22 -40.32 10.57
N VAL A 107 2.11 -39.36 10.36
CA VAL A 107 1.76 -37.96 10.13
C VAL A 107 1.12 -37.79 8.75
N ALA A 108 1.63 -38.48 7.73
CA ALA A 108 1.03 -38.46 6.39
C ALA A 108 -0.40 -39.05 6.38
N ALA A 109 -0.65 -40.07 7.20
CA ALA A 109 -1.98 -40.69 7.32
C ALA A 109 -3.00 -39.82 8.10
N SER A 110 -2.54 -38.88 8.92
CA SER A 110 -3.42 -38.04 9.75
C SER A 110 -3.82 -36.72 9.11
N ASP A 111 -3.27 -36.38 7.94
CA ASP A 111 -3.46 -35.11 7.20
C ASP A 111 -3.23 -33.84 8.07
N SER A 112 -2.57 -34.01 9.22
CA SER A 112 -2.25 -32.94 10.16
C SER A 112 -0.76 -32.97 10.51
N MET A 113 -0.06 -31.86 10.28
CA MET A 113 1.31 -31.70 10.77
C MET A 113 1.29 -31.36 12.26
N PRO A 114 1.82 -32.22 13.15
CA PRO A 114 1.81 -31.97 14.60
C PRO A 114 2.87 -30.97 15.04
N ALA A 115 3.79 -30.56 14.16
CA ALA A 115 4.88 -29.65 14.48
C ALA A 115 5.14 -28.65 13.35
N ARG A 116 5.21 -27.35 13.68
CA ARG A 116 5.50 -26.27 12.72
C ARG A 116 6.98 -25.93 12.62
N SER A 117 7.78 -26.36 13.57
CA SER A 117 9.23 -26.08 13.62
C SER A 117 10.05 -27.34 13.87
N TRP A 118 11.34 -27.32 13.47
CA TRP A 118 12.28 -28.40 13.76
C TRP A 118 12.43 -28.67 15.26
N ALA A 119 12.30 -27.66 16.10
CA ALA A 119 12.38 -27.78 17.56
C ALA A 119 11.19 -28.57 18.11
N GLU A 120 9.97 -28.27 17.65
CA GLU A 120 8.75 -28.99 18.02
C GLU A 120 8.77 -30.43 17.52
N TRP A 121 9.24 -30.63 16.28
CA TRP A 121 9.39 -31.96 15.72
C TRP A 121 10.40 -32.80 16.51
N ARG A 122 11.57 -32.22 16.84
CA ARG A 122 12.58 -32.84 17.67
C ARG A 122 12.05 -33.21 19.05
N GLN A 123 11.25 -32.33 19.65
CA GLN A 123 10.63 -32.58 20.95
C GLN A 123 9.59 -33.72 20.89
N SER A 124 8.88 -33.88 19.77
CA SER A 124 7.94 -34.98 19.58
C SER A 124 8.60 -36.35 19.47
N LEU A 125 9.93 -36.42 19.26
CA LEU A 125 10.76 -37.62 19.20
C LEU A 125 11.50 -37.91 20.51
N GLU A 126 11.25 -37.17 21.58
CA GLU A 126 11.89 -37.30 22.91
C GLU A 126 11.56 -38.63 23.63
N GLY A 127 11.48 -39.70 23.00
CA GLY A 127 11.35 -41.07 23.58
C GLY A 127 12.30 -42.07 22.96
N SER A 128 13.01 -41.68 21.90
CA SER A 128 13.92 -42.57 21.17
C SER A 128 15.25 -41.87 20.88
N PRO A 129 16.36 -42.30 21.52
CA PRO A 129 17.68 -41.71 21.27
C PRO A 129 18.15 -41.86 19.82
N GLU A 130 17.74 -42.93 19.13
CA GLU A 130 18.09 -43.20 17.72
C GLU A 130 17.32 -42.22 16.81
N ALA A 131 16.03 -42.03 17.02
CA ALA A 131 15.21 -41.08 16.25
C ALA A 131 15.66 -39.61 16.45
N LEU A 132 16.15 -39.27 17.64
CA LEU A 132 16.76 -37.97 17.90
C LEU A 132 18.09 -37.77 17.15
N ALA A 133 18.95 -38.82 17.10
CA ALA A 133 20.19 -38.75 16.37
C ALA A 133 19.95 -38.59 14.85
N ASP A 134 18.96 -39.28 14.31
CA ASP A 134 18.57 -39.16 12.90
C ASP A 134 17.92 -37.83 12.57
N ALA A 135 17.10 -37.29 13.46
CA ALA A 135 16.57 -35.94 13.32
C ALA A 135 17.69 -34.88 13.30
N ASP A 136 18.69 -35.03 14.18
CA ASP A 136 19.87 -34.15 14.20
C ASP A 136 20.75 -34.32 12.94
N ARG A 137 20.85 -35.54 12.36
CA ARG A 137 21.50 -35.79 11.06
C ARG A 137 20.74 -35.13 9.91
N LEU A 138 19.42 -35.28 9.86
CA LEU A 138 18.57 -34.61 8.86
C LEU A 138 18.70 -33.09 8.93
N ILE A 139 18.76 -32.54 10.14
CA ILE A 139 18.97 -31.11 10.36
C ILE A 139 20.38 -30.68 9.90
N ALA A 140 21.41 -31.54 10.13
CA ALA A 140 22.79 -31.23 9.76
C ALA A 140 23.08 -31.42 8.25
N ALA A 141 22.38 -32.34 7.60
CA ALA A 141 22.54 -32.63 6.16
C ALA A 141 21.90 -31.56 5.27
N GLN A 142 21.04 -30.72 5.82
CA GLN A 142 20.49 -29.61 5.06
C GLN A 142 21.57 -28.56 4.81
N PRO A 143 21.78 -28.14 3.55
CA PRO A 143 22.56 -26.94 3.31
C PRO A 143 21.95 -25.83 4.16
N PRO A 144 22.76 -24.96 4.81
CA PRO A 144 22.24 -23.84 5.55
C PRO A 144 21.34 -23.07 4.60
N VAL A 145 20.02 -23.20 4.78
CA VAL A 145 19.07 -22.35 4.06
C VAL A 145 19.29 -21.00 4.67
N LEU A 146 20.16 -20.25 4.01
CA LEU A 146 20.25 -18.82 4.26
C LEU A 146 18.82 -18.31 4.15
N PRO A 147 18.26 -17.70 5.19
CA PRO A 147 16.94 -17.11 5.06
C PRO A 147 17.05 -16.17 3.87
N ARG A 148 16.46 -16.56 2.75
CA ARG A 148 16.19 -15.65 1.66
C ARG A 148 15.16 -14.72 2.24
N PHE A 149 15.63 -13.59 2.79
CA PHE A 149 14.74 -12.48 3.07
C PHE A 149 14.18 -12.06 1.72
N PRO A 150 12.94 -12.38 1.38
CA PRO A 150 12.43 -12.18 0.04
C PRO A 150 12.39 -10.70 -0.35
N ARG A 151 12.75 -9.79 0.55
CA ARG A 151 12.55 -8.33 0.36
C ARG A 151 13.45 -7.50 1.28
N GLY A 152 14.75 -7.62 1.22
CA GLY A 152 15.74 -6.80 1.94
C GLY A 152 15.56 -6.69 3.47
N ILE A 153 16.61 -6.40 4.20
CA ILE A 153 16.59 -6.35 5.68
C ILE A 153 15.63 -5.28 6.22
N LEU A 154 15.55 -4.13 5.52
CA LEU A 154 14.64 -3.05 5.92
C LEU A 154 13.19 -3.47 5.74
N PHE A 155 12.86 -4.12 4.64
CA PHE A 155 11.53 -4.62 4.38
C PHE A 155 11.13 -5.68 5.42
N TYR A 156 12.00 -6.64 5.70
CA TYR A 156 11.76 -7.64 6.74
C TYR A 156 11.62 -7.00 8.13
N GLY A 157 12.48 -6.05 8.48
CA GLY A 157 12.38 -5.30 9.74
C GLY A 157 11.04 -4.58 9.89
N VAL A 158 10.54 -4.00 8.82
CA VAL A 158 9.21 -3.35 8.79
C VAL A 158 8.09 -4.37 8.99
N GLU A 159 8.11 -5.51 8.29
CA GLU A 159 7.13 -6.58 8.46
C GLU A 159 7.11 -7.10 9.91
N GLN A 160 8.30 -7.32 10.52
CA GLN A 160 8.40 -7.74 11.92
C GLN A 160 7.89 -6.67 12.89
N PHE A 161 8.18 -5.41 12.64
CA PHE A 161 7.69 -4.30 13.44
C PHE A 161 6.15 -4.22 13.40
N PHE A 162 5.53 -4.32 12.22
CA PHE A 162 4.07 -4.32 12.11
C PHE A 162 3.43 -5.60 12.66
N SER A 163 4.11 -6.76 12.58
CA SER A 163 3.68 -7.98 13.25
C SER A 163 3.68 -7.82 14.77
N LEU A 164 4.71 -7.20 15.34
CA LEU A 164 4.77 -6.87 16.76
C LEU A 164 3.63 -5.93 17.16
N ILE A 165 3.38 -4.88 16.37
CA ILE A 165 2.25 -3.96 16.59
C ILE A 165 0.93 -4.72 16.64
N ARG A 166 0.67 -5.60 15.66
CA ARG A 166 -0.54 -6.40 15.61
C ARG A 166 -0.71 -7.24 16.89
N ASN A 167 0.34 -7.91 17.33
CA ASN A 167 0.30 -8.71 18.57
C ASN A 167 0.00 -7.85 19.81
N CYS A 168 0.56 -6.62 19.87
CA CYS A 168 0.26 -5.68 20.95
C CYS A 168 -1.20 -5.20 20.92
N VAL A 169 -1.73 -4.91 19.72
CA VAL A 169 -3.13 -4.54 19.52
C VAL A 169 -4.06 -5.69 19.92
N GLU A 170 -3.74 -6.92 19.51
CA GLU A 170 -4.48 -8.12 19.92
C GLU A 170 -4.53 -8.29 21.44
N ALA A 171 -3.40 -8.08 22.13
CA ALA A 171 -3.34 -8.15 23.58
C ALA A 171 -4.25 -7.10 24.23
N GLY A 172 -4.23 -5.85 23.76
CA GLY A 172 -5.11 -4.77 24.23
C GLY A 172 -6.59 -5.04 23.93
N THR A 173 -6.90 -5.50 22.73
CA THR A 173 -8.26 -5.80 22.27
C THR A 173 -8.87 -6.96 23.04
N SER A 174 -8.13 -8.04 23.22
CA SER A 174 -8.57 -9.22 23.98
C SER A 174 -8.83 -8.87 25.45
N PHE A 175 -8.04 -7.96 26.03
CA PHE A 175 -8.27 -7.47 27.39
C PHE A 175 -9.58 -6.66 27.51
N VAL A 176 -9.82 -5.71 26.60
CA VAL A 176 -10.99 -4.82 26.64
C VAL A 176 -12.28 -5.57 26.32
N PHE A 177 -12.26 -6.43 25.30
CA PHE A 177 -13.47 -7.08 24.80
C PHE A 177 -13.63 -8.52 25.27
N ARG A 178 -12.67 -9.08 26.02
CA ARG A 178 -12.66 -10.48 26.50
C ARG A 178 -12.92 -11.50 25.38
N LEU A 179 -12.38 -11.22 24.20
CA LEU A 179 -12.53 -12.10 23.05
C LEU A 179 -11.57 -13.29 23.21
N ASN A 180 -12.13 -14.47 23.46
CA ASN A 180 -11.43 -15.71 23.14
C ASN A 180 -11.67 -15.94 21.66
N PRO A 181 -10.65 -16.00 20.81
CA PRO A 181 -10.83 -16.39 19.40
C PRO A 181 -11.25 -17.85 19.39
N GLY A 182 -12.57 -18.09 19.33
CA GLY A 182 -13.11 -19.39 18.95
C GLY A 182 -12.82 -19.64 17.47
N PRO A 183 -12.99 -20.89 16.97
CA PRO A 183 -12.82 -21.17 15.55
C PRO A 183 -13.69 -20.21 14.74
N GLU A 184 -13.05 -19.46 13.84
CA GLU A 184 -13.73 -18.48 12.97
C GLU A 184 -14.77 -19.21 12.10
N ASP A 185 -16.03 -18.91 12.33
CA ASP A 185 -17.11 -19.38 11.47
C ASP A 185 -17.09 -18.50 10.20
N LYS A 186 -16.54 -19.04 9.11
CA LYS A 186 -16.38 -18.34 7.82
C LYS A 186 -17.70 -17.85 7.21
N HIS A 187 -18.83 -18.25 7.77
CA HIS A 187 -20.18 -17.87 7.34
C HIS A 187 -20.87 -16.86 8.29
N ASP A 188 -20.12 -16.29 9.25
CA ASP A 188 -20.67 -15.26 10.15
C ASP A 188 -20.95 -13.96 9.37
N PRO A 189 -22.20 -13.54 9.18
CA PRO A 189 -22.54 -12.31 8.46
C PRO A 189 -22.01 -11.04 9.15
N LEU A 190 -21.56 -11.17 10.40
CA LEU A 190 -20.94 -10.09 11.17
C LEU A 190 -19.40 -10.10 11.11
N LEU A 191 -18.80 -10.98 10.30
CA LEU A 191 -17.34 -11.13 10.22
C LEU A 191 -16.65 -9.81 9.88
N LEU A 192 -17.15 -9.07 8.89
CA LEU A 192 -16.63 -7.75 8.50
C LEU A 192 -16.76 -6.72 9.63
N LEU A 193 -17.89 -6.72 10.33
CA LEU A 193 -18.10 -5.82 11.47
C LEU A 193 -17.17 -6.16 12.63
N LYS A 194 -16.95 -7.45 12.90
CA LYS A 194 -16.00 -7.92 13.90
C LYS A 194 -14.56 -7.54 13.52
N ALA A 195 -14.14 -7.80 12.28
CA ALA A 195 -12.81 -7.45 11.79
C ALA A 195 -12.58 -5.93 11.88
N PHE A 196 -13.56 -5.11 11.51
CA PHE A 196 -13.46 -3.67 11.60
C PHE A 196 -13.42 -3.19 13.06
N THR A 197 -14.34 -3.64 13.89
CA THR A 197 -14.48 -3.18 15.28
C THR A 197 -13.32 -3.63 16.16
N PHE A 198 -12.83 -4.85 15.97
CA PHE A 198 -11.81 -5.45 16.82
C PHE A 198 -10.40 -5.46 16.21
N GLY A 199 -10.30 -5.25 14.91
CA GLY A 199 -9.01 -5.13 14.20
C GLY A 199 -8.64 -3.68 13.90
N VAL A 200 -9.46 -3.00 13.11
CA VAL A 200 -9.13 -1.67 12.57
C VAL A 200 -9.11 -0.59 13.66
N ILE A 201 -10.17 -0.47 14.45
CA ILE A 201 -10.30 0.59 15.45
C ILE A 201 -9.18 0.52 16.51
N PRO A 202 -8.90 -0.62 17.16
CA PRO A 202 -7.80 -0.72 18.11
C PRO A 202 -6.44 -0.44 17.50
N THR A 203 -6.20 -0.87 16.26
CA THR A 203 -4.95 -0.59 15.54
C THR A 203 -4.73 0.91 15.35
N VAL A 204 -5.76 1.65 14.94
CA VAL A 204 -5.68 3.12 14.77
C VAL A 204 -5.38 3.81 16.10
N ILE A 205 -6.06 3.40 17.19
CA ILE A 205 -5.86 3.98 18.53
C ILE A 205 -4.44 3.73 19.02
N PHE A 206 -3.98 2.47 18.95
CA PHE A 206 -2.64 2.11 19.43
C PHE A 206 -1.55 2.80 18.61
N PHE A 207 -1.69 2.81 17.27
CA PHE A 207 -0.70 3.45 16.41
C PHE A 207 -0.67 4.97 16.59
N GLY A 208 -1.83 5.60 16.79
CA GLY A 208 -1.91 7.01 17.15
C GLY A 208 -1.16 7.32 18.44
N ALA A 209 -1.37 6.52 19.49
CA ALA A 209 -0.64 6.64 20.75
C ALA A 209 0.88 6.45 20.56
N LEU A 210 1.29 5.40 19.82
CA LEU A 210 2.70 5.10 19.55
C LEU A 210 3.37 6.25 18.79
N MET A 211 2.75 6.75 17.72
CA MET A 211 3.28 7.84 16.92
C MET A 211 3.44 9.12 17.75
N SER A 212 2.45 9.46 18.58
CA SER A 212 2.53 10.62 19.48
C SER A 212 3.69 10.51 20.49
N VAL A 213 3.92 9.31 21.04
CA VAL A 213 5.08 9.04 21.91
C VAL A 213 6.40 9.21 21.14
N LEU A 214 6.51 8.67 19.93
CA LEU A 214 7.72 8.80 19.10
C LEU A 214 7.99 10.26 18.71
N TYR A 215 6.92 11.08 18.52
CA TYR A 215 7.05 12.52 18.34
C TYR A 215 7.57 13.21 19.60
N TYR A 216 6.98 12.90 20.76
CA TYR A 216 7.39 13.46 22.05
C TYR A 216 8.86 13.15 22.34
N LEU A 217 9.32 11.92 22.06
CA LEU A 217 10.71 11.50 22.24
C LEU A 217 11.67 12.12 21.18
N GLY A 218 11.14 12.76 20.14
CA GLY A 218 11.93 13.38 19.09
C GLY A 218 12.46 12.43 18.01
N VAL A 219 12.14 11.14 18.09
CA VAL A 219 12.58 10.13 17.08
C VAL A 219 12.07 10.50 15.70
N MET A 220 10.78 10.84 15.59
CA MET A 220 10.17 11.23 14.31
C MET A 220 10.79 12.49 13.73
N ARG A 221 11.13 13.47 14.57
CA ARG A 221 11.82 14.68 14.15
C ARG A 221 13.14 14.35 13.46
N TRP A 222 13.95 13.48 14.04
CA TRP A 222 15.23 13.08 13.47
C TRP A 222 15.07 12.39 12.11
N VAL A 223 14.10 11.46 11.99
CA VAL A 223 13.80 10.75 10.75
C VAL A 223 13.35 11.72 9.65
N VAL A 224 12.36 12.57 9.95
CA VAL A 224 11.80 13.54 8.99
C VAL A 224 12.84 14.56 8.53
N GLN A 225 13.67 15.08 9.44
CA GLN A 225 14.74 16.01 9.09
C GLN A 225 15.81 15.35 8.22
N GLY A 226 16.18 14.09 8.50
CA GLY A 226 17.13 13.33 7.69
C GLY A 226 16.63 13.15 6.25
N MET A 227 15.37 12.74 6.09
CA MET A 227 14.73 12.60 4.77
C MET A 227 14.63 13.95 4.04
N ALA A 228 14.24 15.01 4.73
CA ALA A 228 14.15 16.35 4.17
C ALA A 228 15.51 16.86 3.69
N TRP A 229 16.58 16.62 4.46
CA TRP A 229 17.94 16.97 4.09
C TRP A 229 18.38 16.27 2.80
N VAL A 230 18.12 14.97 2.68
CA VAL A 230 18.42 14.19 1.45
C VAL A 230 17.71 14.79 0.26
N MET A 231 16.38 15.01 0.38
CA MET A 231 15.58 15.57 -0.73
C MET A 231 16.05 16.97 -1.12
N GLN A 232 16.27 17.86 -0.15
CA GLN A 232 16.76 19.20 -0.41
C GLN A 232 18.12 19.19 -1.10
N ARG A 233 19.05 18.33 -0.62
CA ARG A 233 20.41 18.26 -1.18
C ARG A 233 20.44 17.71 -2.61
N LEU A 234 19.63 16.73 -2.92
CA LEU A 234 19.61 16.06 -4.21
C LEU A 234 18.70 16.75 -5.23
N LEU A 235 17.51 17.20 -4.82
CA LEU A 235 16.51 17.79 -5.72
C LEU A 235 16.63 19.31 -5.83
N GLY A 236 17.31 19.97 -4.87
CA GLY A 236 17.42 21.43 -4.83
C GLY A 236 16.07 22.13 -4.54
N THR A 237 15.17 21.44 -3.83
CA THR A 237 13.87 21.96 -3.39
C THR A 237 14.03 22.89 -2.18
N SER A 238 13.02 23.71 -1.88
CA SER A 238 13.05 24.57 -0.69
C SER A 238 13.00 23.76 0.61
N GLY A 239 13.42 24.35 1.71
CA GLY A 239 13.43 23.68 3.01
C GLY A 239 12.02 23.31 3.48
N ALA A 240 11.05 24.20 3.31
CA ALA A 240 9.67 23.96 3.73
C ALA A 240 9.00 22.84 2.92
N GLU A 241 9.17 22.84 1.57
CA GLU A 241 8.56 21.78 0.74
C GLU A 241 9.24 20.43 0.94
N SER A 242 10.57 20.39 1.16
CA SER A 242 11.31 19.16 1.45
C SER A 242 10.89 18.58 2.80
N LEU A 243 10.72 19.44 3.81
CA LEU A 243 10.27 19.03 5.14
C LEU A 243 8.83 18.54 5.12
N ALA A 244 7.95 19.22 4.38
CA ALA A 244 6.57 18.78 4.19
C ALA A 244 6.46 17.44 3.47
N ALA A 245 7.23 17.25 2.39
CA ALA A 245 7.25 15.99 1.65
C ALA A 245 7.78 14.83 2.51
N ALA A 246 8.84 15.07 3.28
CA ALA A 246 9.39 14.08 4.23
C ALA A 246 8.40 13.75 5.36
N ALA A 247 7.72 14.76 5.89
CA ALA A 247 6.71 14.57 6.93
C ALA A 247 5.55 13.71 6.42
N ASN A 248 5.04 13.97 5.22
CA ASN A 248 3.94 13.22 4.61
C ASN A 248 4.21 11.73 4.44
N VAL A 249 5.46 11.26 4.44
CA VAL A 249 5.79 9.82 4.36
C VAL A 249 5.24 9.03 5.56
N LEU A 250 5.23 9.65 6.73
CA LEU A 250 4.91 8.98 8.00
C LEU A 250 3.71 9.61 8.70
N ILE A 251 3.46 10.88 8.44
CA ILE A 251 2.37 11.67 9.03
C ILE A 251 1.29 11.87 7.96
N GLY A 252 0.06 12.01 8.37
CA GLY A 252 -1.05 12.23 7.44
C GLY A 252 -1.06 13.63 6.81
N GLN A 253 -1.86 13.77 5.76
CA GLN A 253 -2.04 15.02 4.99
C GLN A 253 -2.55 16.22 5.82
N THR A 254 -3.14 15.97 6.98
CA THR A 254 -3.65 17.00 7.90
C THR A 254 -2.60 17.45 8.91
N GLU A 255 -1.67 16.58 9.24
CA GLU A 255 -0.66 16.80 10.29
C GLU A 255 0.66 17.31 9.71
N ALA A 256 1.08 16.82 8.54
CA ALA A 256 2.31 17.27 7.90
C ALA A 256 2.38 18.80 7.69
N PRO A 257 1.28 19.51 7.33
CA PRO A 257 1.29 20.97 7.27
C PRO A 257 1.60 21.67 8.60
N LEU A 258 1.29 21.05 9.75
CA LEU A 258 1.61 21.59 11.08
C LEU A 258 3.12 21.70 11.30
N VAL A 259 3.88 20.76 10.73
CA VAL A 259 5.36 20.73 10.81
C VAL A 259 5.98 21.98 10.19
N ILE A 260 5.31 22.53 9.17
CA ILE A 260 5.78 23.73 8.44
C ILE A 260 4.87 24.95 8.66
N LYS A 261 4.00 24.92 9.66
CA LYS A 261 3.01 25.96 9.97
C LYS A 261 3.56 27.40 9.87
N PRO A 262 4.77 27.73 10.39
CA PRO A 262 5.28 29.11 10.33
C PRO A 262 5.54 29.61 8.90
N PHE A 263 5.67 28.71 7.93
CA PHE A 263 6.05 29.02 6.55
C PHE A 263 4.87 29.03 5.58
N VAL A 264 3.75 28.39 5.92
CA VAL A 264 2.59 28.18 5.01
C VAL A 264 2.07 29.48 4.42
N GLY A 265 1.95 30.54 5.22
CA GLY A 265 1.48 31.85 4.75
C GLY A 265 2.39 32.49 3.69
N SER A 266 3.69 32.25 3.77
CA SER A 266 4.70 32.82 2.88
C SER A 266 5.13 31.93 1.72
N MET A 267 4.57 30.71 1.62
CA MET A 267 4.86 29.77 0.54
C MET A 267 4.47 30.32 -0.83
N THR A 268 5.30 30.06 -1.85
CA THR A 268 4.92 30.28 -3.25
C THR A 268 3.77 29.37 -3.67
N ARG A 269 3.13 29.66 -4.78
CA ARG A 269 2.08 28.77 -5.33
C ARG A 269 2.63 27.40 -5.69
N SER A 270 3.89 27.33 -6.13
CA SER A 270 4.58 26.05 -6.41
C SER A 270 4.80 25.25 -5.14
N GLU A 271 5.25 25.89 -4.04
CA GLU A 271 5.43 25.23 -2.74
C GLU A 271 4.10 24.74 -2.15
N LEU A 272 3.02 25.56 -2.24
CA LEU A 272 1.67 25.14 -1.81
C LEU A 272 1.15 23.94 -2.60
N ASN A 273 1.40 23.93 -3.93
CA ASN A 273 1.06 22.78 -4.75
C ASN A 273 1.85 21.53 -4.35
N CYS A 274 3.14 21.67 -4.01
CA CYS A 274 3.97 20.57 -3.48
C CYS A 274 3.43 20.03 -2.15
N LEU A 275 3.05 20.93 -1.24
CA LEU A 275 2.47 20.58 0.06
C LEU A 275 1.19 19.76 -0.11
N MET A 276 0.23 20.26 -0.91
CA MET A 276 -1.02 19.58 -1.17
C MET A 276 -0.81 18.23 -1.89
N LEU A 277 -0.02 18.26 -2.97
CA LEU A 277 0.22 17.05 -3.76
C LEU A 277 0.95 15.98 -2.95
N GLY A 278 1.90 16.36 -2.09
CA GLY A 278 2.55 15.45 -1.15
C GLY A 278 1.54 14.73 -0.25
N GLY A 279 0.58 15.46 0.30
CA GLY A 279 -0.50 14.89 1.08
C GLY A 279 -1.42 13.95 0.28
N PHE A 280 -1.68 14.24 -1.00
CA PHE A 280 -2.47 13.35 -1.87
C PHE A 280 -1.70 12.10 -2.31
N ALA A 281 -0.37 12.17 -2.39
CA ALA A 281 0.46 11.09 -2.90
C ALA A 281 0.90 10.07 -1.84
N THR A 282 0.63 10.31 -0.55
CA THR A 282 1.07 9.49 0.58
C THR A 282 -0.11 9.11 1.47
N ILE A 283 0.08 8.11 2.33
CA ILE A 283 -0.85 7.73 3.39
C ILE A 283 -0.24 8.00 4.76
N SER A 284 -1.08 8.14 5.79
CA SER A 284 -0.59 8.26 7.16
C SER A 284 -0.10 6.91 7.70
N GLY A 285 0.88 6.96 8.62
CA GLY A 285 1.38 5.76 9.28
C GLY A 285 0.30 4.99 10.04
N SER A 286 -0.69 5.68 10.60
CA SER A 286 -1.83 5.04 11.27
C SER A 286 -2.69 4.22 10.30
N LEU A 287 -3.00 4.73 9.11
CA LEU A 287 -3.72 3.96 8.09
C LEU A 287 -2.86 2.86 7.47
N MET A 288 -1.54 3.08 7.36
CA MET A 288 -0.61 2.03 6.95
C MET A 288 -0.69 0.82 7.89
N ALA A 289 -0.74 1.05 9.22
CA ALA A 289 -0.91 -0.02 10.20
C ALA A 289 -2.25 -0.74 10.05
N VAL A 290 -3.32 -0.01 9.73
CA VAL A 290 -4.64 -0.59 9.44
C VAL A 290 -4.58 -1.52 8.23
N PHE A 291 -4.04 -1.05 7.10
CA PHE A 291 -3.95 -1.88 5.89
C PHE A 291 -3.05 -3.11 6.11
N ALA A 292 -1.99 -2.97 6.90
CA ALA A 292 -1.17 -4.11 7.31
C ALA A 292 -1.96 -5.12 8.16
N SER A 293 -2.85 -4.65 9.05
CA SER A 293 -3.72 -5.53 9.85
C SER A 293 -4.77 -6.25 9.00
N LEU A 294 -5.16 -5.68 7.87
CA LEU A 294 -6.06 -6.29 6.88
C LEU A 294 -5.35 -7.27 5.94
N GLY A 295 -4.04 -7.49 6.09
CA GLY A 295 -3.28 -8.47 5.31
C GLY A 295 -2.53 -7.88 4.11
N VAL A 296 -2.53 -6.56 3.92
CA VAL A 296 -1.66 -5.91 2.93
C VAL A 296 -0.24 -5.86 3.47
N SER A 297 0.77 -6.16 2.64
CA SER A 297 2.17 -6.18 3.07
C SER A 297 2.63 -4.81 3.58
N ALA A 298 3.01 -4.75 4.86
CA ALA A 298 3.49 -3.53 5.53
C ALA A 298 4.77 -3.00 4.89
N GLY A 299 5.66 -3.89 4.44
CA GLY A 299 6.88 -3.51 3.75
C GLY A 299 6.60 -2.83 2.42
N HIS A 300 5.64 -3.31 1.61
CA HIS A 300 5.23 -2.64 0.38
C HIS A 300 4.57 -1.29 0.67
N LEU A 301 3.73 -1.19 1.69
CA LEU A 301 3.08 0.07 2.09
C LEU A 301 4.10 1.12 2.50
N LEU A 302 5.07 0.77 3.36
CA LEU A 302 6.11 1.70 3.77
C LEU A 302 7.03 2.09 2.61
N THR A 303 7.43 1.12 1.78
CA THR A 303 8.23 1.39 0.58
C THR A 303 7.49 2.34 -0.35
N ALA A 304 6.20 2.10 -0.62
CA ALA A 304 5.35 2.97 -1.42
C ALA A 304 5.33 4.40 -0.86
N SER A 305 5.14 4.56 0.45
CA SER A 305 5.10 5.88 1.09
C SER A 305 6.45 6.60 0.99
N ILE A 306 7.58 5.91 1.22
CA ILE A 306 8.92 6.52 1.13
C ILE A 306 9.22 6.99 -0.30
N ILE A 307 8.98 6.16 -1.31
CA ILE A 307 9.28 6.52 -2.71
C ILE A 307 8.23 7.46 -3.32
N SER A 308 7.08 7.63 -2.69
CA SER A 308 6.08 8.62 -3.10
C SER A 308 6.52 10.05 -2.82
N ALA A 309 7.37 10.32 -1.83
CA ALA A 309 7.84 11.67 -1.53
C ALA A 309 8.63 12.30 -2.69
N PRO A 310 9.70 11.69 -3.24
CA PRO A 310 10.35 12.20 -4.44
C PRO A 310 9.43 12.22 -5.65
N ALA A 311 8.54 11.23 -5.83
CA ALA A 311 7.55 11.24 -6.92
C ALA A 311 6.62 12.46 -6.82
N ALA A 312 6.10 12.74 -5.64
CA ALA A 312 5.24 13.90 -5.40
C ALA A 312 5.92 15.22 -5.75
N LEU A 313 7.18 15.40 -5.34
CA LEU A 313 7.96 16.60 -5.69
C LEU A 313 8.17 16.72 -7.20
N VAL A 314 8.52 15.63 -7.89
CA VAL A 314 8.67 15.60 -9.35
C VAL A 314 7.38 16.04 -10.04
N ILE A 315 6.26 15.37 -9.74
CA ILE A 315 4.97 15.66 -10.36
C ILE A 315 4.51 17.08 -10.01
N ALA A 316 4.67 17.51 -8.77
CA ALA A 316 4.29 18.88 -8.36
C ALA A 316 5.05 19.95 -9.12
N LYS A 317 6.37 19.80 -9.31
CA LYS A 317 7.22 20.76 -10.02
C LYS A 317 7.03 20.73 -11.55
N ILE A 318 6.49 19.65 -12.11
CA ILE A 318 6.06 19.63 -13.52
C ILE A 318 4.71 20.33 -13.66
N LEU A 319 3.73 20.05 -12.78
CA LEU A 319 2.39 20.65 -12.82
C LEU A 319 2.41 22.15 -12.53
N GLN A 320 3.15 22.54 -11.51
CA GLN A 320 3.29 23.94 -11.05
C GLN A 320 4.77 24.25 -10.84
N PRO A 321 5.52 24.56 -11.92
CA PRO A 321 6.93 24.92 -11.84
C PRO A 321 7.15 26.14 -10.94
N GLU A 322 8.32 26.20 -10.30
CA GLU A 322 8.67 27.36 -9.50
C GLU A 322 8.94 28.57 -10.40
N THR A 323 8.21 29.63 -10.16
CA THR A 323 8.32 30.88 -10.91
C THR A 323 8.68 32.06 -10.03
N GLU A 324 8.64 31.86 -8.72
CA GLU A 324 8.95 32.84 -7.69
C GLU A 324 10.21 32.42 -6.93
N ARG A 325 10.64 33.19 -5.97
CA ARG A 325 11.77 32.85 -5.12
C ARG A 325 11.27 32.40 -3.75
N PRO A 326 11.35 31.11 -3.42
CA PRO A 326 10.97 30.61 -2.11
C PRO A 326 11.75 31.30 -0.97
N LEU A 327 11.08 31.69 0.09
CA LEU A 327 11.72 32.28 1.26
C LEU A 327 12.54 31.29 2.06
N THR A 328 12.23 29.99 1.96
CA THR A 328 12.87 28.90 2.69
C THR A 328 13.95 28.19 1.85
N LEU A 329 14.62 28.92 0.94
CA LEU A 329 15.81 28.40 0.26
C LEU A 329 16.93 28.20 1.31
N GLY A 330 17.28 26.96 1.57
CA GLY A 330 18.23 26.57 2.62
C GLY A 330 17.60 25.63 3.65
N SER A 331 18.34 25.22 4.66
CA SER A 331 17.85 24.30 5.69
C SER A 331 16.79 24.96 6.57
N VAL A 332 15.66 24.30 6.73
CA VAL A 332 14.62 24.66 7.68
C VAL A 332 14.59 23.60 8.77
N GLU A 333 14.65 24.04 10.02
CA GLU A 333 14.51 23.14 11.15
C GLU A 333 13.04 22.90 11.49
N MET A 334 12.73 21.66 11.81
CA MET A 334 11.41 21.28 12.32
C MET A 334 11.19 21.94 13.70
N PRO A 335 10.10 22.72 13.90
CA PRO A 335 9.85 23.35 15.19
C PRO A 335 9.69 22.33 16.31
N ARG A 336 10.13 22.69 17.52
CA ARG A 336 9.90 21.90 18.73
C ARG A 336 8.52 22.22 19.29
N ASN A 337 7.46 21.66 18.71
CA ASN A 337 6.13 21.74 19.30
C ASN A 337 5.86 20.43 20.06
N ASN A 338 6.21 20.37 21.34
CA ASN A 338 5.69 19.36 22.23
C ASN A 338 4.46 19.98 22.94
N GLU A 339 3.27 19.68 22.46
CA GLU A 339 2.03 20.06 23.13
C GLU A 339 1.82 19.19 24.39
N ALA A 340 2.35 17.98 24.38
CA ALA A 340 2.25 17.04 25.50
C ALA A 340 3.27 17.38 26.61
N VAL A 341 2.82 17.31 27.86
CA VAL A 341 3.61 17.60 29.05
C VAL A 341 4.57 16.45 29.40
N ASN A 342 4.19 15.21 29.14
CA ASN A 342 4.98 14.01 29.38
C ASN A 342 4.61 12.86 28.44
N VAL A 343 5.33 11.74 28.51
CA VAL A 343 5.10 10.56 27.63
C VAL A 343 3.71 9.97 27.77
N ILE A 344 3.16 9.96 28.98
CA ILE A 344 1.80 9.43 29.24
C ILE A 344 0.75 10.33 28.62
N ASP A 345 0.92 11.65 28.74
CA ASP A 345 0.05 12.64 28.13
C ASP A 345 0.11 12.56 26.60
N ALA A 346 1.32 12.39 26.04
CA ALA A 346 1.50 12.15 24.60
C ALA A 346 0.75 10.89 24.14
N ALA A 347 0.87 9.80 24.87
CA ALA A 347 0.16 8.56 24.55
C ALA A 347 -1.36 8.72 24.62
N ALA A 348 -1.87 9.42 25.63
CA ALA A 348 -3.29 9.68 25.82
C ALA A 348 -3.88 10.58 24.72
N GLN A 349 -3.16 11.65 24.33
CA GLN A 349 -3.53 12.52 23.21
C GLN A 349 -3.56 11.73 21.90
N GLY A 350 -2.50 10.95 21.60
CA GLY A 350 -2.44 10.14 20.39
C GLY A 350 -3.52 9.06 20.32
N ALA A 351 -3.88 8.44 21.46
CA ALA A 351 -5.00 7.51 21.52
C ALA A 351 -6.35 8.20 21.23
N SER A 352 -6.55 9.40 21.78
CA SER A 352 -7.74 10.22 21.50
C SER A 352 -7.85 10.62 20.03
N ASP A 353 -6.75 11.03 19.42
CA ASP A 353 -6.69 11.38 17.99
C ASP A 353 -6.93 10.15 17.11
N GLY A 354 -6.39 8.99 17.47
CA GLY A 354 -6.67 7.71 16.83
C GLY A 354 -8.15 7.34 16.87
N MET A 355 -8.81 7.52 18.02
CA MET A 355 -10.25 7.29 18.14
C MET A 355 -11.07 8.24 17.26
N ARG A 356 -10.72 9.54 17.22
CA ARG A 356 -11.37 10.52 16.34
C ARG A 356 -11.21 10.14 14.86
N LEU A 357 -10.02 9.68 14.48
CA LEU A 357 -9.75 9.19 13.12
C LEU A 357 -10.63 7.99 12.79
N ALA A 358 -10.74 7.01 13.69
CA ALA A 358 -11.57 5.83 13.50
C ALA A 358 -13.07 6.19 13.31
N ILE A 359 -13.60 7.10 14.13
CA ILE A 359 -14.98 7.58 14.01
C ILE A 359 -15.20 8.31 12.68
N ASN A 360 -14.26 9.15 12.26
CA ASN A 360 -14.32 9.85 10.98
C ASN A 360 -14.31 8.89 9.80
N VAL A 361 -13.48 7.83 9.85
CA VAL A 361 -13.45 6.79 8.81
C VAL A 361 -14.80 6.09 8.71
N ILE A 362 -15.43 5.71 9.83
CA ILE A 362 -16.77 5.10 9.84
C ILE A 362 -17.80 6.05 9.21
N ALA A 363 -17.83 7.30 9.62
CA ALA A 363 -18.77 8.28 9.10
C ALA A 363 -18.61 8.48 7.58
N MET A 364 -17.36 8.55 7.11
CA MET A 364 -17.03 8.66 5.69
C MET A 364 -17.47 7.42 4.90
N LEU A 365 -17.20 6.20 5.44
CA LEU A 365 -17.63 4.96 4.80
C LEU A 365 -19.15 4.92 4.62
N ILE A 366 -19.91 5.21 5.68
CA ILE A 366 -21.38 5.22 5.63
C ILE A 366 -21.87 6.23 4.56
N ALA A 367 -21.35 7.47 4.62
CA ALA A 367 -21.79 8.52 3.72
C ALA A 367 -21.47 8.21 2.25
N PHE A 368 -20.22 7.82 1.95
CA PHE A 368 -19.80 7.60 0.56
C PHE A 368 -20.38 6.32 -0.04
N LEU A 369 -20.47 5.21 0.72
CA LEU A 369 -21.11 4.00 0.22
C LEU A 369 -22.60 4.22 -0.06
N ALA A 370 -23.30 4.99 0.78
CA ALA A 370 -24.68 5.38 0.54
C ALA A 370 -24.83 6.26 -0.70
N LEU A 371 -23.91 7.23 -0.91
CA LEU A 371 -23.91 8.08 -2.11
C LEU A 371 -23.63 7.27 -3.38
N ILE A 372 -22.71 6.30 -3.33
CA ILE A 372 -22.45 5.39 -4.47
C ILE A 372 -23.70 4.59 -4.79
N ALA A 373 -24.35 3.98 -3.79
CA ALA A 373 -25.59 3.23 -4.00
C ALA A 373 -26.69 4.12 -4.61
N LEU A 374 -26.77 5.39 -4.19
CA LEU A 374 -27.71 6.36 -4.80
C LEU A 374 -27.37 6.64 -6.27
N VAL A 375 -26.09 6.87 -6.58
CA VAL A 375 -25.64 7.10 -7.97
C VAL A 375 -25.87 5.83 -8.82
N ASP A 376 -25.57 4.66 -8.30
CA ASP A 376 -25.81 3.39 -8.99
C ASP A 376 -27.30 3.18 -9.26
N ALA A 377 -28.18 3.54 -8.33
CA ALA A 377 -29.63 3.48 -8.54
C ALA A 377 -30.09 4.42 -9.67
N VAL A 378 -29.52 5.63 -9.76
CA VAL A 378 -29.79 6.58 -10.85
C VAL A 378 -29.28 6.04 -12.19
N LEU A 379 -28.03 5.52 -12.22
CA LEU A 379 -27.43 4.94 -13.43
C LEU A 379 -28.21 3.72 -13.91
N TRP A 380 -28.68 2.88 -12.99
CA TRP A 380 -29.56 1.75 -13.30
C TRP A 380 -30.87 2.23 -13.95
N GLY A 381 -31.54 3.23 -13.37
CA GLY A 381 -32.78 3.80 -13.94
C GLY A 381 -32.56 4.38 -15.35
N ILE A 382 -31.42 5.07 -15.58
CA ILE A 382 -31.05 5.54 -16.91
C ILE A 382 -30.82 4.35 -17.86
N GLY A 383 -30.15 3.30 -17.40
CA GLY A 383 -29.92 2.08 -18.18
C GLY A 383 -31.24 1.43 -18.62
N GLU A 384 -32.23 1.29 -17.71
CA GLU A 384 -33.58 0.76 -18.05
C GLU A 384 -34.30 1.64 -19.07
N LEU A 385 -34.20 2.98 -18.96
CA LEU A 385 -34.81 3.89 -19.95
C LEU A 385 -34.19 3.69 -21.34
N VAL A 386 -32.84 3.60 -21.41
CA VAL A 386 -32.10 3.37 -22.66
C VAL A 386 -32.47 2.00 -23.23
N GLN A 387 -32.54 0.96 -22.40
CA GLN A 387 -32.96 -0.39 -22.79
C GLN A 387 -34.38 -0.38 -23.39
N GLY A 388 -35.33 0.30 -22.73
CA GLY A 388 -36.71 0.46 -23.23
C GLY A 388 -36.76 1.16 -24.59
N LEU A 389 -35.97 2.23 -24.78
CA LEU A 389 -35.88 2.94 -26.04
C LEU A 389 -35.25 2.07 -27.15
N VAL A 390 -34.15 1.39 -26.88
CA VAL A 390 -33.48 0.50 -27.83
C VAL A 390 -34.41 -0.66 -28.23
N ASN A 391 -35.08 -1.29 -27.27
CA ASN A 391 -36.01 -2.38 -27.54
C ASN A 391 -37.25 -1.91 -28.34
N SER A 392 -37.63 -0.64 -28.24
CA SER A 392 -38.74 -0.08 -29.03
C SER A 392 -38.36 0.19 -30.48
N VAL A 393 -37.09 0.38 -30.80
CA VAL A 393 -36.56 0.72 -32.13
C VAL A 393 -35.93 -0.50 -32.82
N SER A 394 -35.39 -1.45 -32.06
CA SER A 394 -34.66 -2.61 -32.58
C SER A 394 -35.46 -3.90 -32.35
N SER A 395 -35.80 -4.61 -33.43
CA SER A 395 -36.39 -5.95 -33.39
C SER A 395 -35.36 -7.08 -33.17
N SER A 396 -34.12 -6.75 -32.78
CA SER A 396 -33.04 -7.72 -32.62
C SER A 396 -33.10 -8.42 -31.25
N GLU A 397 -33.07 -9.76 -31.28
CA GLU A 397 -33.04 -10.63 -30.07
C GLU A 397 -31.78 -10.53 -29.20
N SER A 398 -30.75 -9.78 -29.62
CA SER A 398 -29.57 -9.57 -28.79
C SER A 398 -29.85 -8.50 -27.73
N ARG A 399 -30.27 -8.96 -26.57
CA ARG A 399 -30.41 -8.14 -25.37
C ARG A 399 -29.01 -7.71 -24.88
N VAL A 400 -28.64 -6.50 -25.21
CA VAL A 400 -27.48 -5.85 -24.56
C VAL A 400 -27.98 -5.34 -23.20
N ASP A 401 -27.35 -5.78 -22.14
CA ASP A 401 -27.69 -5.34 -20.79
C ASP A 401 -27.03 -3.96 -20.53
N TYR A 402 -27.83 -2.92 -20.41
CA TYR A 402 -27.38 -1.54 -20.20
C TYR A 402 -27.34 -1.14 -18.72
N HIS A 403 -27.20 -2.10 -17.82
CA HIS A 403 -27.07 -1.80 -16.40
C HIS A 403 -25.68 -1.24 -16.07
N TRP A 404 -25.64 0.07 -15.95
CA TRP A 404 -24.40 0.78 -15.63
C TRP A 404 -24.26 0.95 -14.13
N THR A 405 -23.03 0.74 -13.64
CA THR A 405 -22.64 1.05 -12.28
C THR A 405 -21.45 1.99 -12.31
N ILE A 406 -21.26 2.76 -11.25
CA ILE A 406 -20.10 3.66 -11.13
C ILE A 406 -18.78 2.88 -11.20
N LYS A 407 -18.76 1.68 -10.59
CA LYS A 407 -17.62 0.75 -10.65
C LYS A 407 -17.35 0.27 -12.09
N GLY A 408 -18.39 -0.07 -12.85
CA GLY A 408 -18.27 -0.46 -14.26
C GLY A 408 -17.72 0.66 -15.15
N ILE A 409 -18.18 1.89 -14.95
CA ILE A 409 -17.65 3.06 -15.67
C ILE A 409 -16.16 3.24 -15.36
N PHE A 410 -15.77 3.12 -14.11
CA PHE A 410 -14.37 3.27 -13.70
C PHE A 410 -13.49 2.12 -14.14
N SER A 411 -14.00 0.89 -14.23
CA SER A 411 -13.28 -0.22 -14.84
C SER A 411 -12.74 0.15 -16.22
N VAL A 412 -13.60 0.72 -17.07
CA VAL A 412 -13.23 1.12 -18.44
C VAL A 412 -12.31 2.34 -18.44
N LEU A 413 -12.63 3.36 -17.63
CA LEU A 413 -11.88 4.62 -17.60
C LEU A 413 -10.45 4.45 -17.09
N PHE A 414 -10.25 3.62 -16.07
CA PHE A 414 -8.94 3.41 -15.44
C PHE A 414 -8.18 2.18 -15.96
N ALA A 415 -8.80 1.29 -16.75
CA ALA A 415 -8.11 0.14 -17.35
C ALA A 415 -6.86 0.53 -18.17
N PRO A 416 -6.86 1.59 -18.99
CA PRO A 416 -5.66 2.02 -19.69
C PRO A 416 -4.54 2.46 -18.74
N LEU A 417 -4.88 3.09 -17.61
CA LEU A 417 -3.93 3.48 -16.59
C LEU A 417 -3.35 2.26 -15.88
N ALA A 418 -4.18 1.27 -15.57
CA ALA A 418 -3.76 -0.01 -15.01
C ALA A 418 -2.77 -0.73 -15.95
N TRP A 419 -3.08 -0.77 -17.25
CA TRP A 419 -2.19 -1.33 -18.26
C TRP A 419 -0.84 -0.60 -18.30
N LEU A 420 -0.82 0.73 -18.28
CA LEU A 420 0.42 1.53 -18.25
C LEU A 420 1.30 1.24 -17.04
N MET A 421 0.73 0.82 -15.92
CA MET A 421 1.49 0.39 -14.74
C MET A 421 2.11 -1.02 -14.91
N GLY A 422 1.86 -1.71 -16.03
CA GLY A 422 2.37 -3.05 -16.32
C GLY A 422 1.52 -4.16 -15.71
N ILE A 423 0.22 -3.93 -15.58
CA ILE A 423 -0.78 -4.93 -15.22
C ILE A 423 -1.20 -5.68 -16.50
N ALA A 424 -1.39 -7.00 -16.39
CA ALA A 424 -1.82 -7.83 -17.51
C ALA A 424 -3.21 -7.40 -18.00
N THR A 425 -3.44 -7.42 -19.32
CA THR A 425 -4.68 -6.93 -19.94
C THR A 425 -5.94 -7.60 -19.36
N SER A 426 -5.87 -8.89 -19.02
CA SER A 426 -6.95 -9.65 -18.39
C SER A 426 -7.35 -9.12 -17.00
N GLU A 427 -6.43 -8.45 -16.31
CA GLU A 427 -6.62 -7.95 -14.94
C GLU A 427 -6.90 -6.45 -14.90
N CYS A 428 -6.77 -5.74 -16.06
CA CYS A 428 -6.89 -4.28 -16.12
C CYS A 428 -8.27 -3.76 -15.75
N TYR A 429 -9.35 -4.47 -16.09
CA TYR A 429 -10.71 -4.03 -15.76
C TYR A 429 -10.95 -4.02 -14.26
N LYS A 430 -10.58 -5.10 -13.55
CA LYS A 430 -10.73 -5.16 -12.09
C LYS A 430 -9.80 -4.18 -11.39
N SER A 431 -8.59 -4.03 -11.88
CA SER A 431 -7.63 -3.03 -11.40
C SER A 431 -8.15 -1.61 -11.61
N GLY A 432 -8.78 -1.34 -12.75
CA GLY A 432 -9.41 -0.05 -13.06
C GLY A 432 -10.59 0.26 -12.13
N GLU A 433 -11.41 -0.73 -11.81
CA GLU A 433 -12.48 -0.61 -10.80
C GLU A 433 -11.92 -0.17 -9.44
N ILE A 434 -10.88 -0.86 -8.95
CA ILE A 434 -10.24 -0.58 -7.66
C ILE A 434 -9.62 0.83 -7.66
N LEU A 435 -8.93 1.23 -8.75
CA LEU A 435 -8.37 2.58 -8.90
C LEU A 435 -9.44 3.67 -8.93
N GLY A 436 -10.56 3.40 -9.60
CA GLY A 436 -11.70 4.30 -9.64
C GLY A 436 -12.34 4.47 -8.26
N THR A 437 -12.50 3.37 -7.52
CA THR A 437 -12.97 3.39 -6.13
C THR A 437 -12.09 4.29 -5.26
N LYS A 438 -10.75 4.19 -5.39
CA LYS A 438 -9.82 5.08 -4.69
C LYS A 438 -10.12 6.55 -4.95
N MET A 439 -10.30 6.94 -6.22
CA MET A 439 -10.44 8.35 -6.60
C MET A 439 -11.77 8.95 -6.17
N VAL A 440 -12.86 8.19 -6.27
CA VAL A 440 -14.22 8.70 -6.01
C VAL A 440 -14.63 8.53 -4.57
N VAL A 441 -14.33 7.39 -3.97
CA VAL A 441 -14.62 7.11 -2.57
C VAL A 441 -13.43 7.51 -1.71
N ASN A 442 -12.49 6.60 -1.54
CA ASN A 442 -11.20 6.80 -0.91
C ASN A 442 -10.32 5.55 -1.06
N GLU A 443 -9.06 5.66 -0.66
CA GLU A 443 -8.10 4.56 -0.66
C GLU A 443 -8.47 3.43 0.30
N PHE A 444 -9.16 3.75 1.40
CA PHE A 444 -9.55 2.75 2.39
C PHE A 444 -10.49 1.69 1.79
N VAL A 445 -11.56 2.14 1.11
CA VAL A 445 -12.48 1.23 0.40
C VAL A 445 -11.78 0.49 -0.72
N ALA A 446 -10.87 1.16 -1.45
CA ALA A 446 -10.11 0.51 -2.52
C ALA A 446 -9.18 -0.60 -1.99
N TYR A 447 -8.57 -0.42 -0.82
CA TYR A 447 -7.80 -1.49 -0.17
C TYR A 447 -8.70 -2.62 0.34
N LEU A 448 -9.90 -2.33 0.85
CA LEU A 448 -10.86 -3.38 1.20
C LEU A 448 -11.28 -4.18 -0.04
N ASP A 449 -11.57 -3.52 -1.18
CA ASP A 449 -11.87 -4.19 -2.45
C ASP A 449 -10.69 -5.09 -2.91
N LEU A 450 -9.44 -4.64 -2.72
CA LEU A 450 -8.24 -5.43 -3.04
C LEU A 450 -8.10 -6.65 -2.12
N VAL A 451 -8.27 -6.46 -0.81
CA VAL A 451 -8.18 -7.54 0.20
C VAL A 451 -9.27 -8.57 -0.01
N ASP A 452 -10.50 -8.14 -0.30
CA ASP A 452 -11.62 -9.05 -0.59
C ASP A 452 -11.31 -9.95 -1.80
N VAL A 453 -10.74 -9.41 -2.89
CA VAL A 453 -10.30 -10.21 -4.03
C VAL A 453 -9.20 -11.20 -3.63
N MET A 454 -8.21 -10.76 -2.83
CA MET A 454 -7.13 -11.63 -2.36
C MET A 454 -7.65 -12.78 -1.48
N ASP A 455 -8.63 -12.51 -0.63
CA ASP A 455 -9.21 -13.52 0.26
C ASP A 455 -10.13 -14.48 -0.49
N GLN A 456 -10.90 -14.01 -1.48
CA GLN A 456 -11.65 -14.88 -2.41
C GLN A 456 -10.71 -15.81 -3.19
N MET A 457 -9.55 -15.30 -3.66
CA MET A 457 -8.54 -16.13 -4.33
C MET A 457 -7.95 -17.20 -3.41
N LYS A 458 -7.72 -16.89 -2.13
CA LYS A 458 -7.25 -17.88 -1.14
C LYS A 458 -8.31 -18.95 -0.85
N ALA A 459 -9.58 -18.55 -0.78
CA ALA A 459 -10.69 -19.45 -0.48
C ALA A 459 -11.04 -20.39 -1.65
N ASP A 460 -11.16 -19.83 -2.86
CA ASP A 460 -11.67 -20.52 -4.05
C ASP A 460 -10.53 -21.02 -4.97
N GLY A 461 -9.28 -20.64 -4.72
CA GLY A 461 -8.12 -21.01 -5.51
C GLY A 461 -8.29 -20.68 -6.99
N ALA A 462 -8.07 -21.67 -7.86
CA ALA A 462 -8.20 -21.50 -9.32
C ALA A 462 -9.65 -21.23 -9.79
N ASN A 463 -10.66 -21.46 -8.94
CA ASN A 463 -12.07 -21.24 -9.26
C ASN A 463 -12.55 -19.83 -8.88
N ALA A 464 -11.72 -18.99 -8.27
CA ALA A 464 -12.09 -17.63 -7.93
C ALA A 464 -12.53 -16.86 -9.20
N LYS A 465 -13.62 -16.11 -9.10
CA LYS A 465 -14.21 -15.36 -10.22
C LYS A 465 -13.26 -14.29 -10.78
N VAL A 466 -12.39 -13.77 -9.93
CA VAL A 466 -11.39 -12.77 -10.28
C VAL A 466 -10.03 -13.31 -9.84
N GLN A 467 -9.08 -13.30 -10.77
CA GLN A 467 -7.69 -13.70 -10.51
C GLN A 467 -6.81 -12.47 -10.70
N LEU A 468 -6.04 -12.12 -9.68
CA LEU A 468 -5.01 -11.08 -9.74
C LEU A 468 -3.65 -11.71 -9.45
N SER A 469 -2.72 -11.62 -10.38
CA SER A 469 -1.35 -12.08 -10.20
C SER A 469 -0.69 -11.36 -9.00
N GLU A 470 0.30 -11.98 -8.37
CA GLU A 470 1.07 -11.36 -7.27
C GLU A 470 1.67 -10.03 -7.70
N ARG A 471 2.16 -9.95 -8.94
CA ARG A 471 2.63 -8.71 -9.56
C ARG A 471 1.57 -7.61 -9.51
N THR A 472 0.33 -7.91 -9.91
CA THR A 472 -0.77 -6.95 -9.92
C THR A 472 -1.17 -6.52 -8.51
N GLN A 473 -1.20 -7.44 -7.56
CA GLN A 473 -1.45 -7.12 -6.15
C GLN A 473 -0.40 -6.15 -5.61
N VAL A 474 0.89 -6.38 -5.92
CA VAL A 474 1.97 -5.45 -5.55
C VAL A 474 1.78 -4.10 -6.23
N ILE A 475 1.61 -4.04 -7.55
CA ILE A 475 1.42 -2.78 -8.30
C ILE A 475 0.23 -1.98 -7.74
N LEU A 476 -0.91 -2.64 -7.49
CA LEU A 476 -2.08 -1.99 -6.90
C LEU A 476 -1.79 -1.47 -5.49
N THR A 477 -1.05 -2.21 -4.66
CA THR A 477 -0.66 -1.74 -3.33
C THR A 477 0.06 -0.40 -3.41
N TYR A 478 0.95 -0.20 -4.38
CA TYR A 478 1.64 1.07 -4.59
C TYR A 478 0.72 2.14 -5.19
N ALA A 479 -0.11 1.78 -6.16
CA ALA A 479 -1.04 2.71 -6.79
C ALA A 479 -2.11 3.24 -5.82
N LEU A 480 -2.52 2.42 -4.85
CA LEU A 480 -3.51 2.79 -3.83
C LEU A 480 -2.90 3.63 -2.70
N CYS A 481 -1.58 3.62 -2.51
CA CYS A 481 -0.89 4.30 -1.41
C CYS A 481 -0.91 5.82 -1.58
N GLY A 482 -2.03 6.45 -1.21
CA GLY A 482 -2.18 7.91 -1.23
C GLY A 482 -3.62 8.37 -1.16
N PHE A 483 -3.83 9.55 -0.57
CA PHE A 483 -5.15 10.18 -0.33
C PHE A 483 -5.73 10.91 -1.55
N SER A 484 -5.39 10.50 -2.77
CA SER A 484 -5.84 11.17 -4.01
C SER A 484 -7.30 10.87 -4.34
N ASN A 485 -8.22 11.43 -3.55
CA ASN A 485 -9.66 11.35 -3.72
C ASN A 485 -10.34 12.73 -3.55
N PHE A 486 -11.58 12.86 -4.00
CA PHE A 486 -12.31 14.14 -3.98
C PHE A 486 -12.55 14.66 -2.57
N ALA A 487 -12.84 13.80 -1.60
CA ALA A 487 -13.07 14.21 -0.21
C ALA A 487 -11.82 14.83 0.41
N SER A 488 -10.65 14.32 0.08
CA SER A 488 -9.36 14.82 0.57
C SER A 488 -9.07 16.26 0.11
N ILE A 489 -9.66 16.74 -0.99
CA ILE A 489 -9.56 18.15 -1.39
C ILE A 489 -10.14 19.04 -0.29
N GLY A 490 -11.34 18.72 0.18
CA GLY A 490 -11.98 19.46 1.27
C GLY A 490 -11.20 19.39 2.58
N ILE A 491 -10.66 18.21 2.90
CA ILE A 491 -9.85 17.97 4.10
C ILE A 491 -8.59 18.86 4.07
N GLN A 492 -7.88 18.91 2.94
CA GLN A 492 -6.66 19.73 2.82
C GLN A 492 -6.96 21.22 2.82
N ILE A 493 -8.00 21.68 2.09
CA ILE A 493 -8.40 23.09 2.12
C ILE A 493 -8.79 23.51 3.55
N GLY A 494 -9.49 22.65 4.29
CA GLY A 494 -9.84 22.88 5.69
C GLY A 494 -8.61 22.91 6.61
N GLY A 495 -7.77 21.86 6.54
CA GLY A 495 -6.61 21.70 7.41
C GLY A 495 -5.52 22.75 7.17
N ILE A 496 -5.07 22.91 5.93
CA ILE A 496 -4.01 23.89 5.59
C ILE A 496 -4.58 25.33 5.69
N GLY A 497 -5.84 25.54 5.27
CA GLY A 497 -6.50 26.83 5.35
C GLY A 497 -6.76 27.32 6.79
N ALA A 498 -6.81 26.42 7.77
CA ALA A 498 -6.85 26.80 9.18
C ALA A 498 -5.51 27.34 9.69
N LEU A 499 -4.38 26.93 9.07
CA LEU A 499 -3.02 27.40 9.41
C LEU A 499 -2.70 28.75 8.76
N ALA A 500 -3.25 29.00 7.57
CA ALA A 500 -3.06 30.23 6.78
C ALA A 500 -4.37 30.62 6.07
N PRO A 501 -5.31 31.26 6.78
CA PRO A 501 -6.64 31.60 6.24
C PRO A 501 -6.58 32.47 4.97
N GLU A 502 -5.58 33.34 4.84
CA GLU A 502 -5.32 34.19 3.69
C GLU A 502 -4.96 33.40 2.42
N ARG A 503 -4.49 32.15 2.55
CA ARG A 503 -4.11 31.29 1.42
C ARG A 503 -5.23 30.34 0.99
N ARG A 504 -6.41 30.38 1.65
CA ARG A 504 -7.53 29.46 1.35
C ARG A 504 -7.99 29.52 -0.10
N GLY A 505 -7.94 30.72 -0.71
CA GLY A 505 -8.27 30.90 -2.14
C GLY A 505 -7.31 30.17 -3.08
N ASP A 506 -6.00 30.24 -2.79
CA ASP A 506 -4.98 29.52 -3.55
C ASP A 506 -5.15 28.00 -3.42
N LEU A 507 -5.39 27.53 -2.19
CA LEU A 507 -5.62 26.09 -1.92
C LEU A 507 -6.84 25.55 -2.68
N ALA A 508 -7.93 26.31 -2.74
CA ALA A 508 -9.12 25.92 -3.49
C ALA A 508 -8.87 25.84 -5.01
N GLN A 509 -8.08 26.79 -5.55
CA GLN A 509 -7.71 26.78 -6.97
C GLN A 509 -6.74 25.63 -7.33
N LEU A 510 -5.84 25.27 -6.43
CA LEU A 510 -4.85 24.21 -6.63
C LEU A 510 -5.43 22.82 -6.35
N GLY A 511 -6.48 22.68 -5.54
CA GLY A 511 -6.95 21.43 -4.95
C GLY A 511 -7.18 20.30 -5.95
N LEU A 512 -7.97 20.54 -7.00
CA LEU A 512 -8.24 19.52 -8.02
C LEU A 512 -6.96 19.13 -8.79
N ARG A 513 -6.13 20.12 -9.14
CA ARG A 513 -4.87 19.88 -9.85
C ARG A 513 -3.89 19.08 -8.98
N ALA A 514 -3.78 19.42 -7.71
CA ALA A 514 -2.94 18.71 -6.76
C ALA A 514 -3.44 17.28 -6.51
N MET A 515 -4.76 17.05 -6.44
CA MET A 515 -5.35 15.71 -6.32
C MET A 515 -5.02 14.84 -7.54
N ILE A 516 -5.23 15.36 -8.77
CA ILE A 516 -4.88 14.64 -10.01
C ILE A 516 -3.38 14.35 -10.04
N GLY A 517 -2.55 15.33 -9.66
CA GLY A 517 -1.11 15.16 -9.53
C GLY A 517 -0.73 14.08 -8.52
N GLY A 518 -1.41 14.02 -7.37
CA GLY A 518 -1.23 12.98 -6.37
C GLY A 518 -1.57 11.59 -6.91
N MET A 519 -2.67 11.46 -7.68
CA MET A 519 -3.02 10.20 -8.36
C MET A 519 -1.94 9.78 -9.36
N ILE A 520 -1.44 10.72 -10.18
CA ILE A 520 -0.35 10.45 -11.12
C ILE A 520 0.93 10.04 -10.38
N ALA A 521 1.25 10.68 -9.24
CA ALA A 521 2.41 10.32 -8.42
C ALA A 521 2.29 8.90 -7.85
N CYS A 522 1.12 8.48 -7.38
CA CYS A 522 0.86 7.11 -6.95
C CYS A 522 1.03 6.11 -8.12
N CYS A 523 0.50 6.43 -9.30
CA CYS A 523 0.66 5.59 -10.50
C CYS A 523 2.12 5.54 -10.95
N LEU A 524 2.87 6.64 -10.87
CA LEU A 524 4.31 6.68 -11.15
C LEU A 524 5.08 5.76 -10.19
N THR A 525 4.73 5.80 -8.91
CA THR A 525 5.29 4.93 -7.87
C THR A 525 4.98 3.45 -8.16
N ALA A 526 3.76 3.15 -8.60
CA ALA A 526 3.34 1.82 -9.03
C ALA A 526 4.08 1.35 -10.30
N CYS A 527 4.33 2.23 -11.26
CA CYS A 527 5.16 1.92 -12.42
C CYS A 527 6.60 1.56 -12.01
N VAL A 528 7.21 2.29 -11.08
CA VAL A 528 8.54 1.97 -10.56
C VAL A 528 8.54 0.59 -9.89
N ALA A 529 7.54 0.27 -9.08
CA ALA A 529 7.38 -1.06 -8.49
C ALA A 529 7.23 -2.13 -9.59
N GLY A 530 6.44 -1.86 -10.64
CA GLY A 530 6.25 -2.75 -11.78
C GLY A 530 7.53 -2.98 -12.59
N VAL A 531 8.40 -1.97 -12.75
CA VAL A 531 9.71 -2.13 -13.41
C VAL A 531 10.62 -3.04 -12.61
N LEU A 532 10.62 -2.90 -11.28
CA LEU A 532 11.53 -3.63 -10.38
C LEU A 532 11.02 -5.03 -10.02
N TYR A 533 9.74 -5.32 -10.19
CA TYR A 533 9.15 -6.61 -9.86
C TYR A 533 9.74 -7.74 -10.73
N GLY A 534 10.29 -8.76 -10.10
CA GLY A 534 10.92 -9.91 -10.76
C GLY A 534 12.31 -9.63 -11.33
N VAL A 535 12.83 -8.39 -11.19
CA VAL A 535 14.20 -8.02 -11.61
C VAL A 535 15.15 -8.01 -10.41
N LEU A 536 14.67 -7.60 -9.26
CA LEU A 536 15.36 -7.58 -7.97
C LEU A 536 14.66 -8.55 -7.00
#